data_024107110071ce5ffe3c24ad92bf0e09
#
_entry.id   024107110071ce5ffe3c24ad92bf0e09
#
_cell.length_a   1.000
_cell.length_b   1.000
_cell.length_c   1.000
_cell.angle_alpha   90.00
_cell.angle_beta   90.00
_cell.angle_gamma   90.00
#
_symmetry.space_group_name_H-M   'P 1'
#
loop_
_entity.id
_entity.type
_entity.pdbx_description
1 polymer ?
#
loop_
_entity_poly.entity_id
_entity_poly.type
_entity_poly.pdbx_seq_one_letter_code
_entity_poly.pdbx_strand_id
1 'polypeptide(L)'
;MKDLVNEQEILMNCSRNIRYLRLSRFPKLSQQMLGRILGVTRQSISRYETASCLPPTYILASMARYFGYTTEELLSEKLPIMKGCEFYNENLSSGDQAPDI
;
A
#
# COMPACT_ATOMS: atom_id res chain seq x y z
N MET A 1 -3.12 -4.81 -29.24
CA MET A 1 -2.80 -4.97 -28.72
C MET A 1 -2.84 -4.56 -27.81
N LYS A 2 -2.74 -4.33 -27.41
CA LYS A 2 -2.97 -4.04 -26.72
C LYS A 2 -2.97 -4.24 -25.55
N ASP A 3 -2.92 -4.42 -24.99
CA ASP A 3 -3.00 -4.76 -23.64
C ASP A 3 -1.74 -4.63 -22.87
N LEU A 4 -0.80 -3.88 -23.36
CA LEU A 4 0.39 -3.57 -22.61
C LEU A 4 0.05 -2.50 -21.60
N VAL A 5 0.66 -2.58 -20.41
CA VAL A 5 0.39 -1.59 -19.39
C VAL A 5 0.99 -0.25 -19.76
N ASN A 6 0.38 0.80 -19.29
CA ASN A 6 0.84 2.15 -19.51
C ASN A 6 1.61 2.57 -18.28
N GLU A 7 2.86 2.93 -18.44
CA GLU A 7 3.72 3.28 -17.34
C GLU A 7 3.16 4.41 -16.49
N GLN A 8 2.66 5.43 -17.14
CA GLN A 8 2.11 6.57 -16.43
C GLN A 8 0.90 6.19 -15.59
N GLU A 9 0.07 5.37 -16.15
CA GLU A 9 -1.11 4.92 -15.46
C GLU A 9 -0.77 4.09 -14.24
N ILE A 10 0.21 3.20 -14.38
CA ILE A 10 0.68 2.37 -13.29
C ILE A 10 1.25 3.24 -12.17
N LEU A 11 2.02 4.23 -12.55
CA LEU A 11 2.63 5.13 -11.59
C LEU A 11 1.57 5.87 -10.77
N MET A 12 0.55 6.37 -11.45
CA MET A 12 -0.52 7.09 -10.78
C MET A 12 -1.35 6.18 -9.90
N ASN A 13 -1.63 4.98 -10.39
CA ASN A 13 -2.39 4.02 -9.60
C ASN A 13 -1.64 3.66 -8.34
N CYS A 14 -0.36 3.38 -8.47
CA CYS A 14 0.46 2.99 -7.36
C CYS A 14 0.51 4.08 -6.30
N SER A 15 0.74 5.32 -6.72
CA SER A 15 0.86 6.41 -5.79
C SER A 15 -0.44 6.64 -5.03
N ARG A 16 -1.55 6.60 -5.72
CA ARG A 16 -2.84 6.80 -5.10
C ARG A 16 -3.15 5.67 -4.12
N ASN A 17 -2.87 4.44 -4.51
CA ASN A 17 -3.18 3.29 -3.68
C ASN A 17 -2.33 3.26 -2.41
N ILE A 18 -1.05 3.57 -2.52
CA ILE A 18 -0.18 3.57 -1.36
C ILE A 18 -0.66 4.62 -0.36
N ARG A 19 -0.96 5.80 -0.85
CA ARG A 19 -1.41 6.86 0.01
C ARG A 19 -2.72 6.51 0.69
N TYR A 20 -3.64 5.96 -0.08
CA TYR A 20 -4.93 5.56 0.46
C TYR A 20 -4.76 4.51 1.55
N LEU A 21 -3.96 3.49 1.32
CA LEU A 21 -3.77 2.43 2.29
C LEU A 21 -3.10 2.93 3.56
N ARG A 22 -2.14 3.80 3.40
CA ARG A 22 -1.46 4.35 4.57
C ARG A 22 -2.43 5.14 5.44
N LEU A 23 -3.23 5.98 4.80
CA LEU A 23 -4.14 6.84 5.53
C LEU A 23 -5.36 6.11 6.08
N SER A 24 -5.66 4.94 5.55
CA SER A 24 -6.82 4.21 6.02
C SER A 24 -6.53 3.28 7.19
N ARG A 25 -5.29 3.20 7.62
CA ARG A 25 -4.97 2.39 8.80
C ARG A 25 -5.45 3.09 10.06
N PHE A 26 -5.68 2.32 11.10
CA PHE A 26 -6.11 2.89 12.36
C PHE A 26 -5.26 2.26 13.45
N PRO A 27 -4.44 3.07 14.14
CA PRO A 27 -4.26 4.50 13.88
C PRO A 27 -3.56 4.73 12.56
N LYS A 28 -3.74 5.91 12.01
CA LYS A 28 -3.14 6.23 10.73
C LYS A 28 -1.64 6.14 10.79
N LEU A 29 -1.06 5.69 9.71
CA LEU A 29 0.38 5.61 9.62
C LEU A 29 0.91 6.91 9.04
N SER A 30 1.98 7.44 9.63
CA SER A 30 2.66 8.58 9.02
C SER A 30 3.57 8.04 7.93
N GLN A 31 4.02 8.93 7.06
CA GLN A 31 4.97 8.54 6.04
C GLN A 31 6.26 8.03 6.68
N GLN A 32 6.66 8.65 7.77
CA GLN A 32 7.87 8.24 8.47
C GLN A 32 7.73 6.84 9.04
N MET A 33 6.59 6.55 9.63
CA MET A 33 6.37 5.25 10.20
C MET A 33 6.35 4.17 9.12
N LEU A 34 5.68 4.44 8.01
CA LEU A 34 5.66 3.50 6.92
C LEU A 34 7.07 3.28 6.38
N GLY A 35 7.85 4.36 6.32
CA GLY A 35 9.23 4.24 5.90
C GLY A 35 10.01 3.31 6.80
N ARG A 36 9.82 3.41 8.11
CA ARG A 36 10.50 2.56 9.04
C ARG A 36 10.11 1.11 8.87
N ILE A 37 8.83 0.87 8.65
CA ILE A 37 8.34 -0.49 8.45
C ILE A 37 8.97 -1.11 7.21
N LEU A 38 9.12 -0.34 6.17
CA LEU A 38 9.64 -0.84 4.90
C LEU A 38 11.14 -0.70 4.73
N GLY A 39 11.79 -0.01 5.65
CA GLY A 39 13.22 0.18 5.56
C GLY A 39 13.65 1.24 4.57
N VAL A 40 12.82 2.25 4.36
CA VAL A 40 13.15 3.36 3.46
C VAL A 40 12.91 4.68 4.19
N THR A 41 13.34 5.77 3.59
CA THR A 41 13.19 7.07 4.22
C THR A 41 11.80 7.63 4.01
N ARG A 42 11.45 8.61 4.82
CA ARG A 42 10.19 9.30 4.67
C ARG A 42 10.11 9.97 3.30
N GLN A 43 11.24 10.51 2.83
CA GLN A 43 11.28 11.14 1.52
C GLN A 43 10.96 10.14 0.42
N SER A 44 11.43 8.91 0.56
CA SER A 44 11.13 7.89 -0.42
C SER A 44 9.62 7.63 -0.45
N ILE A 45 9.01 7.51 0.71
CA ILE A 45 7.57 7.29 0.77
C ILE A 45 6.83 8.46 0.11
N SER A 46 7.27 9.68 0.41
CA SER A 46 6.66 10.85 -0.19
C SER A 46 6.73 10.81 -1.72
N ARG A 47 7.86 10.40 -2.26
CA ARG A 47 8.02 10.32 -3.69
C ARG A 47 7.12 9.28 -4.30
N TYR A 48 6.95 8.16 -3.60
CA TYR A 48 6.06 7.11 -4.09
C TYR A 48 4.62 7.63 -4.11
N GLU A 49 4.25 8.43 -3.12
CA GLU A 49 2.87 8.91 -2.99
C GLU A 49 2.54 10.10 -3.88
N THR A 50 3.56 10.76 -4.41
CA THR A 50 3.35 11.90 -5.30
C THR A 50 3.58 11.53 -6.76
N ALA A 51 3.72 10.26 -7.05
CA ALA A 51 3.94 9.74 -8.40
C ALA A 51 5.25 10.24 -8.99
N SER A 52 6.22 10.53 -8.13
CA SER A 52 7.54 10.95 -8.61
C SER A 52 8.32 9.75 -9.12
N CYS A 53 8.12 8.60 -8.52
CA CYS A 53 8.77 7.37 -8.97
C CYS A 53 8.04 6.17 -8.39
N LEU A 54 8.23 5.02 -9.01
CA LEU A 54 7.69 3.78 -8.48
C LEU A 54 8.64 3.23 -7.43
N PRO A 55 8.12 2.55 -6.42
CA PRO A 55 9.01 1.88 -5.49
C PRO A 55 9.77 0.76 -6.21
N PRO A 56 10.96 0.44 -5.75
CA PRO A 56 11.66 -0.74 -6.28
C PRO A 56 10.82 -1.98 -6.06
N THR A 57 11.05 -2.99 -6.89
CA THR A 57 10.24 -4.20 -6.85
C THR A 57 10.12 -4.80 -5.46
N TYR A 58 11.22 -4.92 -4.74
CA TYR A 58 11.15 -5.56 -3.44
C TYR A 58 10.42 -4.71 -2.39
N ILE A 59 10.46 -3.39 -2.54
CA ILE A 59 9.72 -2.52 -1.64
C ILE A 59 8.22 -2.62 -1.96
N LEU A 60 7.90 -2.68 -3.25
CA LEU A 60 6.53 -2.82 -3.68
C LEU A 60 5.94 -4.12 -3.16
N ALA A 61 6.70 -5.21 -3.24
CA ALA A 61 6.27 -6.50 -2.73
C ALA A 61 6.07 -6.45 -1.23
N SER A 62 6.96 -5.76 -0.52
CA SER A 62 6.85 -5.62 0.93
C SER A 62 5.62 -4.83 1.32
N MET A 63 5.33 -3.77 0.58
CA MET A 63 4.14 -2.98 0.84
C MET A 63 2.90 -3.80 0.64
N ALA A 64 2.86 -4.53 -0.46
CA ALA A 64 1.70 -5.35 -0.77
C ALA A 64 1.47 -6.34 0.35
N ARG A 65 2.52 -6.99 0.77
CA ARG A 65 2.42 -7.97 1.83
C ARG A 65 1.98 -7.33 3.14
N TYR A 66 2.54 -6.19 3.45
CA TYR A 66 2.19 -5.50 4.69
C TYR A 66 0.72 -5.10 4.73
N PHE A 67 0.21 -4.61 3.63
CA PHE A 67 -1.18 -4.15 3.57
C PHE A 67 -2.16 -5.27 3.21
N GLY A 68 -1.67 -6.46 2.87
CA GLY A 68 -2.54 -7.59 2.58
C GLY A 68 -3.05 -7.65 1.16
N TYR A 69 -2.28 -7.11 0.22
CA TYR A 69 -2.66 -7.13 -1.19
C TYR A 69 -1.55 -7.78 -2.00
N THR A 70 -1.80 -8.00 -3.26
CA THR A 70 -0.75 -8.46 -4.16
C THR A 70 -0.13 -7.22 -4.81
N THR A 71 1.05 -7.40 -5.37
CA THR A 71 1.73 -6.32 -6.06
C THR A 71 0.86 -5.82 -7.21
N GLU A 72 0.26 -6.75 -7.92
CA GLU A 72 -0.58 -6.39 -9.04
C GLU A 72 -1.76 -5.54 -8.59
N GLU A 73 -2.34 -5.88 -7.45
CA GLU A 73 -3.46 -5.10 -6.92
C GLU A 73 -3.04 -3.69 -6.55
N LEU A 74 -1.82 -3.54 -6.04
CA LEU A 74 -1.33 -2.21 -5.71
C LEU A 74 -1.18 -1.33 -6.95
N LEU A 75 -0.99 -1.95 -8.08
CA LEU A 75 -0.81 -1.22 -9.33
C LEU A 75 -2.10 -1.05 -10.11
N SER A 76 -3.18 -1.57 -9.56
CA SER A 76 -4.46 -1.54 -10.27
C SER A 76 -5.18 -0.21 -10.07
N GLU A 77 -6.09 0.06 -10.94
CA GLU A 77 -6.86 1.28 -10.88
C GLU A 77 -7.71 1.36 -9.63
N LYS A 78 -8.17 0.24 -9.16
CA LYS A 78 -9.03 0.21 -8.01
C LYS A 78 -8.66 -0.94 -7.11
N LEU A 79 -8.36 -0.67 -5.88
CA LEU A 79 -8.03 -1.71 -4.93
C LEU A 79 -9.27 -2.51 -4.58
N PRO A 80 -9.16 -3.82 -4.52
CA PRO A 80 -10.30 -4.61 -4.11
C PRO A 80 -10.53 -4.44 -2.61
N ILE A 81 -11.75 -4.66 -2.18
CA ILE A 81 -12.07 -4.59 -0.78
C ILE A 81 -11.47 -5.80 -0.08
N MET A 82 -10.78 -5.52 1.01
CA MET A 82 -10.15 -6.58 1.75
C MET A 82 -11.13 -7.19 2.71
N LYS A 83 -11.37 -8.48 2.55
CA LYS A 83 -12.23 -9.15 3.46
C LYS A 83 -11.72 -9.08 4.85
N GLY A 84 -10.45 -9.19 5.02
CA GLY A 84 -9.86 -9.11 6.32
C GLY A 84 -10.14 -7.82 7.00
N CYS A 85 -10.18 -6.77 6.25
CA CYS A 85 -10.46 -5.48 6.79
C CYS A 85 -11.83 -5.38 7.33
N GLU A 86 -12.78 -5.83 6.61
CA GLU A 86 -14.11 -5.79 7.05
C GLU A 86 -14.29 -6.61 8.28
N PHE A 87 -13.75 -7.80 8.29
CA PHE A 87 -13.83 -8.66 9.38
C PHE A 87 -13.18 -8.15 10.57
N TYR A 88 -12.03 -7.62 10.40
CA TYR A 88 -11.24 -7.07 11.40
C TYR A 88 -11.91 -5.97 12.10
N ASN A 89 -12.56 -5.15 11.40
CA ASN A 89 -13.27 -4.05 11.99
C ASN A 89 -14.37 -4.50 12.87
N GLU A 90 -14.91 -5.60 12.63
CA GLU A 90 -15.90 -6.10 13.46
C GLU A 90 -15.36 -6.69 14.67
N ASN A 91 -14.36 -7.33 14.51
CA ASN A 91 -13.82 -7.93 15.63
C ASN A 91 -12.85 -7.29 16.30
N LEU A 92 -12.35 -6.69 15.99
CA LEU A 92 -11.37 -6.28 16.49
C LEU A 92 -10.76 -6.56 17.34
N SER A 93 -10.68 -7.04 17.28
CA SER A 93 -10.20 -7.47 17.75
C SER A 93 -9.55 -8.16 17.78
N SER A 94 -9.24 -8.44 17.85
CA SER A 94 -8.59 -9.17 17.86
C SER A 94 -7.71 -9.28 17.62
N GLY A 95 -7.33 -9.04 17.53
CA GLY A 95 -6.60 -9.17 17.37
C GLY A 95 -5.88 -9.21 16.87
N ASP A 96 -5.68 -9.29 16.76
CA ASP A 96 -5.21 -9.39 16.32
C ASP A 96 -4.69 -9.16 15.73
N GLN A 97 -4.53 -8.97 15.61
CA GLN A 97 -4.19 -8.66 15.02
C GLN A 97 -3.53 -8.33 14.63
N ALA A 98 -3.25 -8.29 14.83
CA ALA A 98 -2.64 -8.00 14.46
C ALA A 98 -1.81 -7.97 14.27
N PRO A 99 -1.53 -8.24 14.34
CA PRO A 99 -0.72 -8.13 14.12
C PRO A 99 0.01 -7.94 13.94
N ASP A 100 0.14 -8.01 13.88
CA ASP A 100 0.73 -7.75 13.59
C ASP A 100 1.26 -7.40 13.60
N ILE A 101 1.41 -7.36 13.83
CA ILE A 101 1.80 -6.98 13.70
C ILE A 101 2.04 -6.86 13.84
#